data_82b92923c668e7b535a1e85513e79855
#
_entry.id   82b92923c668e7b535a1e85513e79855
#
_cell.length_a   1.000
_cell.length_b   1.000
_cell.length_c   1.000
_cell.angle_alpha   90.00
_cell.angle_beta   90.00
_cell.angle_gamma   90.00
#
_symmetry.space_group_name_H-M   'P 1'
#
loop_
_entity.id
_entity.type
_entity.pdbx_description
1 polymer ?
#
loop_
_entity_poly.entity_id
_entity_poly.type
_entity_poly.pdbx_seq_one_letter_code
_entity_poly.pdbx_strand_id
1 'polypeptide(L)' 'GIAGPSGGTHDKPVGTVCFGIGTKMEITCYTKLFEGNRDEVRKQSVAFALKELLKCLQ' A
#
# COMPACT_ATOMS: atom_id res chain seq x y z
N GLY A 1 7.01 2.49 1.20
CA GLY A 1 6.51 1.31 1.90
C GLY A 1 7.50 0.16 1.94
N ILE A 2 7.13 -0.86 2.61
CA ILE A 2 7.95 -2.07 2.79
C ILE A 2 7.27 -3.21 2.05
N ALA A 3 7.87 -3.67 0.95
CA ALA A 3 7.22 -4.62 0.06
C ALA A 3 7.99 -5.92 -0.16
N GLY A 4 9.11 -6.12 0.48
CA GLY A 4 9.93 -7.32 0.29
C GLY A 4 10.34 -7.98 1.59
N PRO A 5 10.80 -9.24 1.54
CA PRO A 5 11.16 -9.98 2.75
C PRO A 5 12.23 -9.30 3.61
N SER A 6 13.13 -8.56 2.99
CA SER A 6 14.19 -7.85 3.70
C SER A 6 13.78 -6.45 4.15
N GLY A 7 12.57 -6.01 3.83
CA GLY A 7 12.11 -4.67 4.15
C GLY A 7 11.36 -4.55 5.46
N GLY A 8 11.14 -5.66 6.17
CA GLY A 8 10.40 -5.63 7.42
C GLY A 8 11.20 -5.03 8.55
N THR A 9 10.50 -4.44 9.52
CA THR A 9 11.09 -3.87 10.73
C THR A 9 10.40 -4.46 11.96
N HIS A 10 10.86 -4.10 13.15
CA HIS A 10 10.24 -4.53 14.39
C HIS A 10 8.78 -4.08 14.51
N ASP A 11 8.49 -2.90 14.01
CA ASP A 11 7.16 -2.29 14.12
C ASP A 11 6.22 -2.68 13.00
N LYS A 12 6.78 -3.09 11.87
CA LYS A 12 5.98 -3.38 10.68
C LYS A 12 6.42 -4.70 10.06
N PRO A 13 5.54 -5.70 10.02
CA PRO A 13 5.88 -6.98 9.38
C PRO A 13 6.17 -6.82 7.90
N VAL A 14 6.88 -7.79 7.35
CA VAL A 14 7.12 -7.88 5.91
C VAL A 14 5.77 -7.88 5.19
N GLY A 15 5.68 -7.12 4.11
CA GLY A 15 4.44 -6.97 3.35
C GLY A 15 3.61 -5.76 3.76
N THR A 16 4.07 -4.99 4.75
CA THR A 16 3.39 -3.76 5.13
C THR A 16 3.66 -2.68 4.10
N VAL A 17 2.60 -2.08 3.58
CA VAL A 17 2.69 -1.01 2.58
C VAL A 17 1.85 0.17 3.06
N CYS A 18 2.44 1.35 3.00
CA CYS A 18 1.76 2.58 3.37
C CYS A 18 1.42 3.38 2.12
N PHE A 19 0.21 3.91 2.07
CA PHE A 19 -0.29 4.67 0.93
C PHE A 19 -0.78 6.04 1.37
N GLY A 20 -0.51 7.05 0.55
CA GLY A 20 -1.16 8.35 0.67
C GLY A 20 -1.91 8.60 -0.62
N ILE A 21 -3.22 8.67 -0.57
CA ILE A 21 -4.07 8.78 -1.75
C ILE A 21 -5.03 9.95 -1.59
N GLY A 22 -5.11 10.78 -2.61
CA GLY A 22 -6.04 11.90 -2.53
C GLY A 22 -5.78 12.96 -3.57
N THR A 23 -6.24 14.15 -3.25
CA THR A 23 -6.11 15.34 -4.10
C THR A 23 -5.29 16.40 -3.37
N LYS A 24 -5.10 17.57 -4.00
CA LYS A 24 -4.43 18.68 -3.34
C LYS A 24 -5.16 19.13 -2.07
N MET A 25 -6.46 18.90 -2.01
CA MET A 25 -7.30 19.36 -0.90
C MET A 25 -7.31 18.38 0.25
N GLU A 26 -7.17 17.10 -0.04
CA GLU A 26 -7.33 16.07 0.98
C GLU A 26 -6.55 14.82 0.59
N ILE A 27 -5.79 14.30 1.54
CA ILE A 27 -5.06 13.05 1.37
C ILE A 27 -5.45 12.10 2.49
N THR A 28 -5.82 10.87 2.12
CA THR A 28 -6.12 9.83 3.08
C THR A 28 -4.96 8.85 3.09
N CYS A 29 -4.49 8.52 4.29
CA CYS A 29 -3.38 7.59 4.47
C CYS A 29 -3.91 6.21 4.85
N TYR A 30 -3.34 5.18 4.24
CA TYR A 30 -3.70 3.79 4.49
C TYR A 30 -2.45 3.00 4.81
N THR A 31 -2.58 2.05 5.70
CA THR A 31 -1.53 1.06 5.96
C THR A 31 -2.15 -0.31 5.79
N LYS A 32 -1.61 -1.10 4.87
CA LYS A 32 -2.12 -2.43 4.55
C LYS A 32 -1.02 -3.46 4.72
N LEU A 33 -1.41 -4.63 5.18
CA LEU A 33 -0.52 -5.78 5.24
C LEU A 33 -0.97 -6.78 4.19
N PHE A 34 -0.12 -7.02 3.20
CA PHE A 34 -0.40 -7.98 2.14
C PHE A 34 0.43 -9.24 2.34
N GLU A 35 -0.17 -10.38 2.05
CA GLU A 35 0.50 -11.67 2.13
C GLU A 35 1.09 -12.04 0.78
N GLY A 36 2.12 -12.89 0.83
CA GLY A 36 2.74 -13.41 -0.37
C GLY A 36 4.16 -12.94 -0.55
N ASN A 37 4.75 -13.27 -1.68
CA ASN A 37 6.11 -12.86 -2.02
C ASN A 37 6.11 -11.40 -2.51
N ARG A 38 7.29 -10.90 -2.85
CA ARG A 38 7.44 -9.50 -3.28
C ARG A 38 6.55 -9.14 -4.47
N ASP A 39 6.47 -10.02 -5.47
CA ASP A 39 5.66 -9.75 -6.65
C ASP A 39 4.17 -9.71 -6.31
N GLU A 40 3.73 -10.62 -5.45
CA GLU A 40 2.34 -10.65 -5.00
C GLU A 40 1.98 -9.43 -4.18
N VAL A 41 2.87 -9.00 -3.29
CA VAL A 41 2.65 -7.78 -2.50
C VAL A 41 2.60 -6.57 -3.42
N ARG A 42 3.48 -6.50 -4.40
CA ARG A 42 3.50 -5.38 -5.35
C ARG A 42 2.21 -5.31 -6.16
N LYS A 43 1.75 -6.45 -6.68
CA LYS A 43 0.51 -6.49 -7.47
C LYS A 43 -0.70 -6.06 -6.64
N GLN A 44 -0.77 -6.55 -5.42
CA GLN A 44 -1.85 -6.17 -4.51
C GLN A 44 -1.80 -4.69 -4.15
N SER A 45 -0.58 -4.15 -3.98
CA SER A 45 -0.38 -2.74 -3.66
C SER A 45 -0.86 -1.84 -4.80
N VAL A 46 -0.51 -2.20 -6.03
CA VAL A 46 -0.94 -1.44 -7.21
C VAL A 46 -2.45 -1.50 -7.34
N ALA A 47 -3.04 -2.67 -7.19
CA ALA A 47 -4.49 -2.84 -7.28
C ALA A 47 -5.21 -2.02 -6.22
N PHE A 48 -4.71 -2.03 -5.00
CA PHE A 48 -5.30 -1.24 -3.92
C PHE A 48 -5.21 0.25 -4.21
N ALA A 49 -4.04 0.72 -4.63
CA ALA A 49 -3.82 2.13 -4.93
C ALA A 49 -4.74 2.61 -6.05
N LEU A 50 -4.86 1.84 -7.12
CA LEU A 50 -5.74 2.20 -8.23
C LEU A 50 -7.21 2.23 -7.81
N LYS A 51 -7.64 1.26 -7.03
CA LYS A 51 -9.01 1.20 -6.55
C LYS A 51 -9.35 2.43 -5.71
N GLU A 52 -8.48 2.79 -4.77
CA GLU A 52 -8.72 3.95 -3.91
C GLU A 52 -8.62 5.26 -4.68
N LEU A 53 -7.72 5.34 -5.65
CA LEU A 53 -7.60 6.52 -6.50
C LEU A 53 -8.86 6.74 -7.32
N LEU A 54 -9.41 5.67 -7.89
CA LEU A 54 -10.66 5.76 -8.66
C LEU A 54 -11.81 6.27 -7.81
N LYS A 55 -11.86 5.87 -6.53
CA LYS A 55 -12.88 6.41 -5.62
C LYS A 55 -12.75 7.91 -5.44
N CYS A 56 -11.53 8.43 -5.43
CA CYS A 56 -11.30 9.88 -5.30
C CYS A 56 -11.80 10.67 -6.50
N LEU A 57 -11.93 10.02 -7.65
CA LEU A 57 -12.37 10.67 -8.89
C LEU A 57 -13.89 10.62 -9.11
N GLN A 58 -14.60 9.98 -8.22
CA GLN A 58 -16.05 9.86 -8.31
C GLN A 58 -16.78 11.00 -7.61
#